data_f657636bd1ec28966fe244938a465e13
#
_entry.id   f657636bd1ec28966fe244938a465e13
#
_cell.length_a   1.000
_cell.length_b   1.000
_cell.length_c   1.000
_cell.angle_alpha   90.00
_cell.angle_beta   90.00
_cell.angle_gamma   90.00
#
_symmetry.space_group_name_H-M   'P 1'
#
loop_
_entity.id
_entity.type
_entity.pdbx_description
1 polymer ?
#
loop_
_entity_poly.entity_id
_entity_poly.type
_entity_poly.pdbx_seq_one_letter_code
_entity_poly.pdbx_strand_id
1 'polypeptide(L)'
;MRFGQWKTNSILREKIDRNAKYIWFHASSLGEFEQGRPMIEKVKAQYPEYKILLTFFSPSGYEVRKNYNGADIVCYLPFDTPYRVKKFLNLANPAVAVFIKYEFWGNYLRELKKRGIPVYIISAIFRLSLIHISEPTRPR
;
A
#
# COMPACT_ATOMS: atom_id res chain seq x y z
N MET A 1 6.65 -13.09 12.22
CA MET A 1 6.37 -11.99 11.97
C MET A 1 7.46 -11.15 11.66
N ARG A 2 8.43 -10.99 12.44
CA ARG A 2 9.45 -10.19 12.10
C ARG A 2 10.15 -10.67 10.92
N PHE A 3 10.20 -11.96 10.57
CA PHE A 3 10.87 -12.44 9.39
C PHE A 3 10.25 -11.91 8.15
N GLY A 4 8.92 -11.79 8.12
CA GLY A 4 8.23 -11.25 6.97
C GLY A 4 8.59 -9.80 6.76
N GLN A 5 8.65 -9.03 7.84
CA GLN A 5 9.01 -7.63 7.75
C GLN A 5 10.41 -7.48 7.18
N TRP A 6 11.31 -8.34 7.63
CA TRP A 6 12.68 -8.25 7.21
C TRP A 6 12.84 -8.58 5.73
N LYS A 7 12.00 -9.49 5.21
CA LYS A 7 12.09 -9.87 3.83
C LYS A 7 11.52 -8.87 2.86
N THR A 8 10.73 -7.94 3.32
CA THR A 8 10.07 -6.97 2.44
C THR A 8 11.06 -6.25 1.56
N ASN A 9 12.15 -5.75 2.14
CA ASN A 9 13.11 -5.00 1.35
C ASN A 9 13.78 -5.88 0.29
N SER A 10 14.04 -7.13 0.61
CA SER A 10 14.62 -8.04 -0.36
C SER A 10 13.67 -8.32 -1.50
N ILE A 11 12.40 -8.54 -1.18
CA ILE A 11 11.39 -8.78 -2.19
C ILE A 11 11.27 -7.58 -3.12
N LEU A 12 11.26 -6.38 -2.56
CA LEU A 12 11.12 -5.20 -3.38
C LEU A 12 12.34 -4.98 -4.27
N ARG A 13 13.53 -5.17 -3.74
CA ARG A 13 14.72 -5.00 -4.56
C ARG A 13 14.73 -5.96 -5.72
N GLU A 14 14.24 -7.17 -5.51
CA GLU A 14 14.23 -8.16 -6.55
C GLU A 14 13.12 -8.00 -7.56
N LYS A 15 11.93 -7.65 -7.10
CA LYS A 15 10.76 -7.67 -7.95
C LYS A 15 10.27 -6.33 -8.48
N ILE A 16 10.67 -5.24 -7.89
CA ILE A 16 10.21 -3.94 -8.34
C ILE A 16 10.76 -3.64 -9.73
N ASP A 17 9.87 -3.21 -10.62
CA ASP A 17 10.25 -2.79 -11.96
C ASP A 17 10.37 -1.28 -11.92
N ARG A 18 11.59 -0.76 -11.99
CA ARG A 18 11.80 0.66 -11.86
C ARG A 18 11.22 1.47 -13.00
N ASN A 19 10.91 0.82 -14.11
CA ASN A 19 10.32 1.51 -15.23
C ASN A 19 8.80 1.49 -15.18
N ALA A 20 8.21 0.82 -14.22
CA ALA A 20 6.76 0.72 -14.10
C ALA A 20 6.26 1.65 -13.00
N LYS A 21 4.99 2.01 -13.08
CA LYS A 21 4.36 2.79 -12.03
C LYS A 21 3.49 1.86 -11.23
N TYR A 22 3.55 1.97 -9.91
CA TYR A 22 2.83 1.09 -9.03
C TYR A 22 1.72 1.81 -8.28
N ILE A 23 0.59 1.13 -8.12
CA ILE A 23 -0.44 1.56 -7.22
C ILE A 23 -0.32 0.66 -6.00
N TRP A 24 -0.13 1.24 -4.84
CA TRP A 24 0.10 0.51 -3.61
C TRP A 24 -1.19 0.40 -2.83
N PHE A 25 -1.61 -0.83 -2.56
CA PHE A 25 -2.77 -1.09 -1.71
C PHE A 25 -2.27 -1.70 -0.41
N HIS A 26 -2.78 -1.23 0.71
CA HIS A 26 -2.42 -1.79 2.01
C HIS A 26 -3.67 -2.28 2.73
N ALA A 27 -3.63 -3.52 3.19
CA ALA A 27 -4.68 -4.10 4.01
C ALA A 27 -4.02 -4.66 5.25
N SER A 28 -4.48 -4.30 6.44
CA SER A 28 -3.86 -4.78 7.65
C SER A 28 -4.09 -6.28 7.84
N SER A 29 -5.22 -6.78 7.43
CA SER A 29 -5.57 -8.18 7.65
C SER A 29 -6.28 -8.76 6.47
N LEU A 30 -6.51 -10.07 6.50
CA LEU A 30 -7.22 -10.74 5.44
C LEU A 30 -8.64 -10.20 5.28
N GLY A 31 -9.32 -9.92 6.39
CA GLY A 31 -10.68 -9.41 6.31
C GLY A 31 -10.75 -8.07 5.59
N GLU A 32 -9.80 -7.19 5.87
CA GLU A 32 -9.77 -5.91 5.20
C GLU A 32 -9.44 -6.08 3.73
N PHE A 33 -8.55 -7.01 3.42
CA PHE A 33 -8.21 -7.26 2.02
C PHE A 33 -9.45 -7.70 1.26
N GLU A 34 -10.26 -8.59 1.83
CA GLU A 34 -11.43 -9.07 1.12
C GLU A 34 -12.43 -7.95 0.86
N GLN A 35 -12.50 -6.97 1.74
CA GLN A 35 -13.37 -5.83 1.51
C GLN A 35 -12.87 -4.96 0.36
N GLY A 36 -11.56 -4.83 0.21
CA GLY A 36 -11.01 -3.99 -0.83
C GLY A 36 -10.69 -4.69 -2.13
N ARG A 37 -10.79 -6.02 -2.15
CA ARG A 37 -10.44 -6.80 -3.32
C ARG A 37 -11.17 -6.39 -4.59
N PRO A 38 -12.48 -6.13 -4.55
CA PRO A 38 -13.16 -5.71 -5.78
C PRO A 38 -12.57 -4.43 -6.34
N MET A 39 -12.14 -3.51 -5.49
CA MET A 39 -11.54 -2.27 -5.95
C MET A 39 -10.17 -2.54 -6.58
N ILE A 40 -9.39 -3.44 -6.01
CA ILE A 40 -8.09 -3.78 -6.57
C ILE A 40 -8.28 -4.34 -7.97
N GLU A 41 -9.25 -5.24 -8.13
CA GLU A 41 -9.48 -5.87 -9.42
C GLU A 41 -10.01 -4.87 -10.43
N LYS A 42 -10.85 -3.94 -9.99
CA LYS A 42 -11.38 -2.93 -10.87
C LYS A 42 -10.28 -1.99 -11.34
N VAL A 43 -9.40 -1.59 -10.44
CA VAL A 43 -8.30 -0.69 -10.79
C VAL A 43 -7.36 -1.39 -11.76
N LYS A 44 -7.07 -2.66 -11.54
CA LYS A 44 -6.19 -3.39 -12.42
C LYS A 44 -6.78 -3.49 -13.82
N ALA A 45 -8.09 -3.69 -13.90
CA ALA A 45 -8.75 -3.78 -15.20
C ALA A 45 -8.78 -2.44 -15.92
N GLN A 46 -9.00 -1.35 -15.19
CA GLN A 46 -9.11 -0.03 -15.79
C GLN A 46 -7.77 0.62 -16.09
N TYR A 47 -6.75 0.27 -15.34
CA TYR A 47 -5.42 0.87 -15.52
C TYR A 47 -4.37 -0.21 -15.67
N PRO A 48 -4.45 -0.98 -16.76
CA PRO A 48 -3.53 -2.12 -16.93
C PRO A 48 -2.06 -1.72 -17.06
N GLU A 49 -1.81 -0.45 -17.34
CA GLU A 49 -0.43 0.01 -17.44
C GLU A 49 0.23 0.18 -16.08
N TYR A 50 -0.55 0.16 -15.00
CA TYR A 50 0.02 0.25 -13.66
C TYR A 50 0.17 -1.15 -13.08
N LYS A 51 1.20 -1.33 -12.27
CA LYS A 51 1.36 -2.57 -11.54
C LYS A 51 0.81 -2.38 -10.14
N ILE A 52 0.48 -3.48 -9.49
CA ILE A 52 -0.14 -3.43 -8.15
C ILE A 52 0.83 -3.97 -7.13
N LEU A 53 1.08 -3.18 -6.08
CA LEU A 53 1.84 -3.62 -4.92
C LEU A 53 0.86 -3.75 -3.77
N LEU A 54 0.78 -4.93 -3.18
CA LEU A 54 -0.14 -5.18 -2.08
C LEU A 54 0.66 -5.51 -0.83
N THR A 55 0.37 -4.82 0.27
CA THR A 55 1.04 -5.10 1.53
C THR A 55 0.02 -5.51 2.58
N PHE A 56 0.47 -6.35 3.51
CA PHE A 56 -0.32 -6.77 4.65
C PHE A 56 0.48 -6.47 5.90
N PHE A 57 -0.20 -6.25 7.00
CA PHE A 57 0.50 -6.09 8.26
C PHE A 57 0.46 -7.39 9.05
N SER A 58 -0.64 -8.11 9.02
CA SER A 58 -0.76 -9.34 9.80
C SER A 58 -0.37 -10.56 8.98
N PRO A 59 0.16 -11.59 9.64
CA PRO A 59 0.54 -12.81 8.93
C PRO A 59 -0.65 -13.51 8.29
N SER A 60 -1.84 -13.40 8.87
CA SER A 60 -3.00 -14.11 8.33
C SER A 60 -3.29 -13.67 6.91
N GLY A 61 -3.18 -12.38 6.65
CA GLY A 61 -3.43 -11.89 5.29
C GLY A 61 -2.34 -12.31 4.34
N TYR A 62 -1.09 -12.11 4.74
CA TYR A 62 0.03 -12.41 3.87
C TYR A 62 0.10 -13.89 3.54
N GLU A 63 -0.02 -14.77 4.52
CA GLU A 63 0.14 -16.20 4.26
C GLU A 63 -0.93 -16.73 3.34
N VAL A 64 -2.13 -16.19 3.42
CA VAL A 64 -3.23 -16.65 2.58
C VAL A 64 -3.15 -16.08 1.18
N ARG A 65 -2.71 -14.83 1.05
CA ARG A 65 -2.76 -14.14 -0.23
C ARG A 65 -1.41 -13.81 -0.87
N LYS A 66 -0.33 -14.40 -0.40
CA LYS A 66 0.98 -14.06 -0.94
C LYS A 66 1.11 -14.40 -2.42
N ASN A 67 0.28 -15.31 -2.92
CA ASN A 67 0.30 -15.65 -4.34
C ASN A 67 -0.91 -15.11 -5.09
N TYR A 68 -1.52 -14.06 -4.56
CA TYR A 68 -2.70 -13.49 -5.19
C TYR A 68 -2.37 -12.96 -6.59
N ASN A 69 -3.11 -13.42 -7.58
CA ASN A 69 -2.85 -13.04 -8.96
C ASN A 69 -3.20 -11.61 -9.31
N GLY A 70 -4.02 -10.97 -8.52
CA GLY A 70 -4.42 -9.59 -8.79
C GLY A 70 -3.36 -8.57 -8.42
N ALA A 71 -2.28 -9.00 -7.79
CA ALA A 71 -1.19 -8.08 -7.42
C ALA A 71 0.09 -8.58 -8.04
N ASP A 72 0.94 -7.65 -8.45
CA ASP A 72 2.24 -8.00 -9.03
C ASP A 72 3.25 -8.31 -7.93
N ILE A 73 3.13 -7.69 -6.79
CA ILE A 73 4.01 -7.95 -5.66
C ILE A 73 3.16 -7.97 -4.40
N VAL A 74 3.38 -8.95 -3.53
CA VAL A 74 2.72 -9.03 -2.23
C VAL A 74 3.80 -9.13 -1.18
N CYS A 75 3.76 -8.29 -0.16
CA CYS A 75 4.75 -8.34 0.90
C CYS A 75 4.17 -7.75 2.19
N TYR A 76 4.94 -7.78 3.25
CA TYR A 76 4.54 -7.18 4.52
C TYR A 76 4.84 -5.69 4.50
N LEU A 77 4.06 -4.92 5.25
CA LEU A 77 4.35 -3.52 5.43
C LEU A 77 5.37 -3.37 6.56
N PRO A 78 6.50 -2.71 6.34
CA PRO A 78 7.44 -2.48 7.42
C PRO A 78 6.84 -1.65 8.54
N PHE A 79 7.37 -1.79 9.74
CA PHE A 79 6.88 -1.04 10.89
C PHE A 79 6.90 0.47 10.63
N ASP A 80 5.98 1.17 11.26
CA ASP A 80 5.78 2.60 11.04
C ASP A 80 6.81 3.41 11.81
N THR A 81 8.05 3.35 11.38
CA THR A 81 9.13 4.15 11.93
C THR A 81 9.75 4.97 10.82
N PRO A 82 10.32 6.14 11.11
CA PRO A 82 10.80 7.01 10.02
C PRO A 82 11.79 6.34 9.09
N TYR A 83 12.75 5.62 9.62
CA TYR A 83 13.75 4.98 8.79
C TYR A 83 13.16 3.91 7.90
N ARG A 84 12.32 3.04 8.47
CA ARG A 84 11.74 1.95 7.71
C ARG A 84 10.77 2.45 6.64
N VAL A 85 10.02 3.49 6.97
CA VAL A 85 9.08 4.08 6.03
C VAL A 85 9.82 4.67 4.84
N LYS A 86 10.89 5.42 5.09
CA LYS A 86 11.64 6.01 4.00
C LYS A 86 12.25 4.95 3.11
N LYS A 87 12.80 3.91 3.71
CA LYS A 87 13.42 2.85 2.94
C LYS A 87 12.40 2.12 2.08
N PHE A 88 11.24 1.82 2.66
CA PHE A 88 10.18 1.15 1.93
C PHE A 88 9.71 2.00 0.73
N LEU A 89 9.48 3.28 0.96
CA LEU A 89 8.98 4.14 -0.11
C LEU A 89 10.05 4.41 -1.16
N ASN A 90 11.31 4.40 -0.78
CA ASN A 90 12.38 4.53 -1.77
C ASN A 90 12.40 3.32 -2.69
N LEU A 91 12.16 2.13 -2.16
CA LEU A 91 12.17 0.92 -2.97
C LEU A 91 10.89 0.76 -3.77
N ALA A 92 9.75 1.00 -3.17
CA ALA A 92 8.48 0.81 -3.83
C ALA A 92 8.12 1.95 -4.77
N ASN A 93 8.44 3.16 -4.36
CA ASN A 93 8.18 4.36 -5.16
C ASN A 93 6.79 4.34 -5.80
N PRO A 94 5.73 4.23 -5.00
CA PRO A 94 4.39 4.12 -5.58
C PRO A 94 3.91 5.43 -6.16
N ALA A 95 3.12 5.36 -7.21
CA ALA A 95 2.51 6.56 -7.79
C ALA A 95 1.27 6.98 -6.99
N VAL A 96 0.60 6.02 -6.37
CA VAL A 96 -0.62 6.27 -5.60
C VAL A 96 -0.64 5.27 -4.46
N ALA A 97 -1.14 5.68 -3.30
CA ALA A 97 -1.30 4.79 -2.16
C ALA A 97 -2.77 4.66 -1.82
N VAL A 98 -3.25 3.45 -1.61
CA VAL A 98 -4.63 3.19 -1.26
C VAL A 98 -4.66 2.32 -0.01
N PHE A 99 -5.25 2.84 1.05
CA PHE A 99 -5.34 2.11 2.31
C PHE A 99 -6.75 1.54 2.43
N ILE A 100 -6.84 0.24 2.66
CA ILE A 100 -8.13 -0.39 2.84
C ILE A 100 -8.49 -0.26 4.29
N LYS A 101 -9.49 0.56 4.57
CA LYS A 101 -9.92 0.85 5.91
C LYS A 101 -8.89 1.74 6.59
N TYR A 102 -9.32 2.88 7.06
CA TYR A 102 -8.44 3.88 7.63
C TYR A 102 -7.80 3.43 8.94
N GLU A 103 -6.51 3.54 9.04
CA GLU A 103 -5.78 3.33 10.26
C GLU A 103 -4.70 4.38 10.27
N PHE A 104 -4.30 4.79 11.45
CA PHE A 104 -3.32 5.86 11.54
C PHE A 104 -1.90 5.32 11.36
N TRP A 105 -1.34 5.59 10.23
CA TRP A 105 0.05 5.22 9.94
C TRP A 105 0.82 6.53 9.78
N GLY A 106 1.10 7.19 10.90
CA GLY A 106 1.60 8.56 10.89
C GLY A 106 2.83 8.81 10.07
N ASN A 107 3.86 7.95 10.20
CA ASN A 107 5.07 8.19 9.44
C ASN A 107 4.87 7.92 7.96
N TYR A 108 4.04 6.93 7.62
CA TYR A 108 3.74 6.66 6.21
C TYR A 108 2.99 7.84 5.61
N LEU A 109 1.97 8.34 6.29
CA LEU A 109 1.20 9.46 5.76
C LEU A 109 2.06 10.71 5.61
N ARG A 110 2.93 10.96 6.58
CA ARG A 110 3.80 12.12 6.53
C ARG A 110 4.79 12.03 5.37
N GLU A 111 5.37 10.86 5.17
CA GLU A 111 6.35 10.70 4.11
C GLU A 111 5.69 10.72 2.73
N LEU A 112 4.48 10.16 2.61
CA LEU A 112 3.74 10.21 1.37
C LEU A 112 3.40 11.66 1.00
N LYS A 113 3.03 12.46 1.99
CA LYS A 113 2.76 13.86 1.75
C LYS A 113 4.01 14.57 1.26
N LYS A 114 5.15 14.31 1.91
CA LYS A 114 6.40 14.94 1.50
C LYS A 114 6.75 14.62 0.06
N ARG A 115 6.41 13.44 -0.40
CA ARG A 115 6.76 13.02 -1.75
C ARG A 115 5.69 13.39 -2.77
N GLY A 116 4.59 13.98 -2.31
CA GLY A 116 3.51 14.36 -3.22
C GLY A 116 2.72 13.20 -3.77
N ILE A 117 2.69 12.08 -3.04
CA ILE A 117 1.97 10.90 -3.49
C ILE A 117 0.54 10.95 -2.95
N PRO A 118 -0.46 10.89 -3.83
CA PRO A 118 -1.86 10.92 -3.36
C PRO A 118 -2.23 9.68 -2.57
N VAL A 119 -3.08 9.86 -1.58
CA VAL A 119 -3.51 8.77 -0.71
C VAL A 119 -5.03 8.69 -0.75
N TYR A 120 -5.53 7.49 -0.99
CA TYR A 120 -6.96 7.23 -0.98
C TYR A 120 -7.28 6.22 0.11
N ILE A 121 -8.49 6.26 0.62
CA ILE A 121 -8.94 5.30 1.62
C ILE A 121 -10.22 4.64 1.14
N ILE A 122 -10.27 3.31 1.23
CA ILE A 122 -11.46 2.56 0.91
C ILE A 122 -12.17 2.30 2.21
N SER A 123 -13.39 2.81 2.34
CA SER A 123 -14.15 2.61 3.57
C SER A 123 -14.89 1.29 3.53
N ALA A 124 -15.45 0.94 4.66
CA ALA A 124 -16.17 -0.32 4.78
C ALA A 124 -17.37 -0.41 3.86
N ILE A 125 -17.88 0.70 3.38
CA ILE A 125 -19.00 0.66 2.46
C ILE A 125 -18.51 0.81 1.03
N PHE A 126 -17.30 0.41 0.76
CA PHE A 126 -16.71 0.45 -0.57
C PHE A 126 -16.67 1.82 -1.20
N ARG A 127 -16.52 2.85 -0.41
CA ARG A 127 -16.39 4.16 -0.92
C ARG A 127 -14.93 4.55 -0.94
N LEU A 128 -14.44 5.08 -2.03
CA LEU A 128 -13.07 5.51 -2.15
C LEU A 128 -12.99 7.01 -1.86
N SER A 129 -12.20 7.39 -0.88
CA SER A 129 -12.04 8.79 -0.52
C SER A 129 -10.60 9.20 -0.57
N LEU A 130 -10.34 10.34 -1.18
CA LEU A 130 -8.98 10.88 -1.24
C LEU A 130 -8.69 11.66 0.02
N ILE A 131 -7.55 11.41 0.63
CA ILE A 131 -7.11 12.16 1.76
C ILE A 131 -6.13 13.20 1.30
N HIS A 132 -6.45 14.47 1.57
CA HIS A 132 -5.57 15.54 1.15
C HIS A 132 -4.51 15.81 2.18
N ILE A 133 -3.58 14.92 2.26
CA ILE A 133 -2.52 15.08 3.21
C ILE A 133 -1.66 16.26 2.88
N SER A 134 -1.60 16.60 1.64
CA SER A 134 -0.77 17.72 1.24
C SER A 134 -1.40 19.03 1.60
N GLU A 135 -2.63 19.09 2.05
CA GLU A 135 -3.23 20.29 2.40
C GLU A 135 -3.14 20.47 3.79
N PRO A 136 -2.28 21.07 4.27
CA PRO A 136 -2.07 21.18 5.63
C PRO A 136 -3.10 21.87 6.21
N THR A 137 -3.45 22.39 6.22
CA THR A 137 -4.17 23.06 6.93
C THR A 137 -5.22 23.37 6.62
N ARG A 138 -5.75 23.33 6.45
CA ARG A 138 -6.84 23.68 6.29
C ARG A 138 -7.26 24.08 7.33
N PRO A 139 -7.35 24.82 7.66
CA PRO A 139 -7.68 25.36 8.72
C PRO A 139 -8.71 24.96 9.08
N ARG A 140 -8.84 24.75 9.24
CA ARG A 140 -9.71 24.58 9.50
C ARG A 140 -9.84 24.55 10.17
#